data_ec81b20294c162095828cceacf79e24b
#
_entry.id   ec81b20294c162095828cceacf79e24b
#
_cell.length_a   1.000
_cell.length_b   1.000
_cell.length_c   1.000
_cell.angle_alpha   90.00
_cell.angle_beta   90.00
_cell.angle_gamma   90.00
#
_symmetry.space_group_name_H-M   'P 1'
#
loop_
_entity.id
_entity.type
_entity.pdbx_description
1 polymer ?
#
loop_
_entity_poly.entity_id
_entity_poly.type
_entity_poly.pdbx_seq_one_letter_code
_entity_poly.pdbx_strand_id
1 'polypeptide(L)'
;MSSYRPVPSRPGAGVDRSVPAGPLPRTVAGVTKPQIPAPTVEKTDEQWRAELSPAEYEVLRRAGTERPWTGQYVDNHRTGTYRCRACGSELFRSDTKFDSHCGWPSFWSPLAGERVILREDSSLGMTRVEALCANCHSHLGHVFHGEGYGTPTDDRYCINSISLTFEDEPAS
;
A
#
# COMPACT_ATOMS: atom_id res chain seq x y z
N MET A 1 41.27 -7.37 -53.09
CA MET A 1 42.54 -6.83 -52.57
C MET A 1 42.21 -5.51 -51.90
N SER A 2 42.01 -5.50 -50.62
CA SER A 2 41.65 -4.28 -49.84
C SER A 2 42.78 -4.05 -48.83
N SER A 3 43.42 -2.91 -48.96
CA SER A 3 44.63 -2.55 -48.24
C SER A 3 44.29 -1.95 -46.88
N TYR A 4 44.66 -2.66 -45.83
CA TYR A 4 44.57 -2.18 -44.44
C TYR A 4 45.81 -1.31 -44.13
N ARG A 5 45.58 -0.06 -43.72
CA ARG A 5 46.64 0.84 -43.21
C ARG A 5 46.55 0.91 -41.67
N PRO A 6 47.65 0.69 -40.93
CA PRO A 6 47.68 0.85 -39.47
C PRO A 6 47.78 2.32 -39.04
N VAL A 7 47.07 2.66 -37.98
CA VAL A 7 47.06 3.98 -37.32
C VAL A 7 48.19 4.01 -36.28
N PRO A 8 48.98 5.09 -36.19
CA PRO A 8 50.08 5.20 -35.23
C PRO A 8 49.59 5.48 -33.81
N SER A 9 50.23 4.81 -32.85
CA SER A 9 50.01 4.92 -31.40
C SER A 9 50.51 6.28 -30.88
N ARG A 10 49.70 6.95 -30.06
CA ARG A 10 50.08 8.15 -29.31
C ARG A 10 50.74 7.77 -27.99
N PRO A 11 51.81 8.49 -27.57
CA PRO A 11 52.48 8.25 -26.29
C PRO A 11 51.62 8.70 -25.11
N GLY A 12 51.66 7.93 -24.01
CA GLY A 12 50.91 8.14 -22.80
C GLY A 12 51.30 9.41 -22.04
N ALA A 13 50.32 10.18 -21.61
CA ALA A 13 50.50 11.23 -20.64
C ALA A 13 50.49 10.64 -19.21
N GLY A 14 51.56 10.89 -18.50
CA GLY A 14 51.75 10.46 -17.10
C GLY A 14 50.68 11.10 -16.20
N VAL A 15 50.02 10.30 -15.43
CA VAL A 15 49.14 10.76 -14.34
C VAL A 15 49.93 11.00 -13.09
N ASP A 16 50.04 12.27 -12.71
CA ASP A 16 50.56 12.71 -11.43
C ASP A 16 49.61 12.22 -10.31
N ARG A 17 50.13 11.34 -9.44
CA ARG A 17 49.42 10.82 -8.25
C ARG A 17 49.81 11.60 -7.01
N SER A 18 49.30 12.82 -6.87
CA SER A 18 49.52 13.61 -5.67
C SER A 18 48.24 14.43 -5.32
N VAL A 19 47.15 13.72 -5.07
CA VAL A 19 46.00 14.38 -4.41
C VAL A 19 45.89 13.82 -3.00
N PRO A 20 46.07 14.68 -1.93
CA PRO A 20 45.87 14.23 -0.57
C PRO A 20 44.41 13.90 -0.33
N ALA A 21 44.16 12.74 0.26
CA ALA A 21 42.83 12.30 0.68
C ALA A 21 42.28 13.28 1.71
N GLY A 22 41.32 14.10 1.31
CA GLY A 22 40.50 14.89 2.22
C GLY A 22 39.67 13.99 3.12
N PRO A 23 39.31 14.42 4.33
CA PRO A 23 38.51 13.61 5.23
C PRO A 23 37.13 13.32 4.62
N LEU A 24 36.73 12.05 4.66
CA LEU A 24 35.40 11.58 4.27
C LEU A 24 34.33 12.37 5.03
N PRO A 25 33.27 12.84 4.38
CA PRO A 25 32.19 13.48 5.07
C PRO A 25 31.55 12.49 6.04
N ARG A 26 31.57 12.87 7.30
CA ARG A 26 30.93 12.14 8.39
C ARG A 26 29.41 12.17 8.24
N THR A 27 28.84 11.00 8.34
CA THR A 27 27.49 10.75 8.83
C THR A 27 26.36 11.31 7.96
N VAL A 28 25.86 10.46 7.07
CA VAL A 28 24.47 10.58 6.57
C VAL A 28 23.55 10.52 7.79
N ALA A 29 22.93 11.66 8.09
CA ALA A 29 21.87 11.74 9.08
C ALA A 29 20.83 10.67 8.81
N GLY A 30 20.35 10.02 9.89
CA GLY A 30 19.50 8.85 9.84
C GLY A 30 18.33 9.01 8.88
N VAL A 31 18.09 7.96 8.12
CA VAL A 31 16.83 7.77 7.40
C VAL A 31 15.74 7.66 8.46
N THR A 32 15.07 8.78 8.73
CA THR A 32 13.86 8.78 9.55
C THR A 32 12.82 7.91 8.83
N LYS A 33 12.38 6.85 9.49
CA LYS A 33 11.21 6.09 9.00
C LYS A 33 10.09 7.10 8.68
N PRO A 34 9.38 6.95 7.55
CA PRO A 34 8.23 7.80 7.25
C PRO A 34 7.28 7.78 8.45
N GLN A 35 7.07 8.94 9.05
CA GLN A 35 6.12 9.05 10.17
C GLN A 35 4.72 8.96 9.60
N ILE A 36 3.96 7.97 10.06
CA ILE A 36 2.53 7.88 9.75
C ILE A 36 1.86 9.10 10.39
N PRO A 37 1.12 9.94 9.61
CA PRO A 37 0.39 11.08 10.16
C PRO A 37 -0.59 10.63 11.25
N ALA A 38 -0.84 11.50 12.23
CA ALA A 38 -1.85 11.20 13.25
C ALA A 38 -3.25 11.06 12.61
N PRO A 39 -4.11 10.16 13.14
CA PRO A 39 -5.47 10.03 12.63
C PRO A 39 -6.28 11.31 12.88
N THR A 40 -7.19 11.62 11.97
CA THR A 40 -8.12 12.75 12.11
C THR A 40 -9.31 12.39 13.01
N VAL A 41 -9.70 11.11 13.01
CA VAL A 41 -10.75 10.56 13.87
C VAL A 41 -10.11 9.69 14.93
N GLU A 42 -10.13 10.20 16.17
CA GLU A 42 -9.63 9.48 17.34
C GLU A 42 -10.82 9.18 18.28
N LYS A 43 -10.90 7.95 18.74
CA LYS A 43 -11.87 7.48 19.72
C LYS A 43 -11.20 6.55 20.71
N THR A 44 -11.73 6.49 21.94
CA THR A 44 -11.27 5.52 22.93
C THR A 44 -11.65 4.09 22.52
N ASP A 45 -11.01 3.12 23.15
CA ASP A 45 -11.32 1.70 22.89
C ASP A 45 -12.78 1.37 23.22
N GLU A 46 -13.32 1.95 24.30
CA GLU A 46 -14.71 1.80 24.70
C GLU A 46 -15.68 2.38 23.67
N GLN A 47 -15.34 3.54 23.09
CA GLN A 47 -16.16 4.17 22.04
C GLN A 47 -16.19 3.31 20.78
N TRP A 48 -15.03 2.76 20.35
CA TRP A 48 -14.99 1.84 19.23
C TRP A 48 -15.81 0.57 19.47
N ARG A 49 -15.75 0.01 20.69
CA ARG A 49 -16.55 -1.17 21.06
C ARG A 49 -18.04 -0.89 21.12
N ALA A 50 -18.43 0.34 21.43
CA ALA A 50 -19.85 0.74 21.47
C ALA A 50 -20.43 0.93 20.05
N GLU A 51 -19.61 1.34 19.08
CA GLU A 51 -20.05 1.65 17.70
C GLU A 51 -19.91 0.48 16.73
N LEU A 52 -18.96 -0.40 16.97
CA LEU A 52 -18.65 -1.54 16.10
C LEU A 52 -19.21 -2.83 16.72
N SER A 53 -19.70 -3.72 15.87
CA SER A 53 -19.99 -5.09 16.33
C SER A 53 -18.69 -5.79 16.76
N PRO A 54 -18.78 -6.86 17.58
CA PRO A 54 -17.58 -7.59 18.00
C PRO A 54 -16.70 -8.06 16.84
N ALA A 55 -17.30 -8.51 15.73
CA ALA A 55 -16.57 -8.95 14.54
C ALA A 55 -15.89 -7.79 13.81
N GLU A 56 -16.56 -6.64 13.66
CA GLU A 56 -15.98 -5.43 13.08
C GLU A 56 -14.83 -4.90 13.94
N TYR A 57 -15.04 -4.86 15.27
CA TYR A 57 -14.00 -4.43 16.19
C TYR A 57 -12.75 -5.32 16.09
N GLU A 58 -12.91 -6.64 16.05
CA GLU A 58 -11.79 -7.57 15.96
C GLU A 58 -10.98 -7.34 14.67
N VAL A 59 -11.63 -7.11 13.54
CA VAL A 59 -10.93 -6.84 12.28
C VAL A 59 -10.35 -5.43 12.26
N LEU A 60 -11.17 -4.41 12.49
CA LEU A 60 -10.77 -3.00 12.31
C LEU A 60 -9.81 -2.49 13.37
N ARG A 61 -9.90 -2.97 14.62
CA ARG A 61 -9.12 -2.45 15.75
C ARG A 61 -8.08 -3.42 16.31
N ARG A 62 -8.24 -4.72 16.03
CA ARG A 62 -7.31 -5.77 16.48
C ARG A 62 -6.53 -6.42 15.34
N ALA A 63 -6.61 -5.84 14.13
CA ALA A 63 -5.96 -6.34 12.92
C ALA A 63 -6.30 -7.81 12.61
N GLY A 64 -7.53 -8.21 12.89
CA GLY A 64 -8.05 -9.52 12.52
C GLY A 64 -8.28 -9.66 11.02
N THR A 65 -8.61 -10.86 10.58
CA THR A 65 -8.94 -11.17 9.20
C THR A 65 -10.23 -11.96 9.15
N GLU A 66 -11.18 -11.55 8.32
CA GLU A 66 -12.39 -12.35 8.06
C GLU A 66 -12.06 -13.62 7.26
N ARG A 67 -12.95 -14.61 7.30
CA ARG A 67 -12.76 -15.83 6.50
C ARG A 67 -12.86 -15.52 5.01
N PRO A 68 -12.02 -16.15 4.16
CA PRO A 68 -12.11 -15.97 2.72
C PRO A 68 -13.49 -16.41 2.21
N TRP A 69 -13.99 -15.74 1.18
CA TRP A 69 -15.26 -16.04 0.49
C TRP A 69 -16.53 -15.79 1.32
N THR A 70 -16.44 -15.21 2.51
CA THR A 70 -17.61 -14.95 3.36
C THR A 70 -18.05 -13.49 3.34
N GLY A 71 -17.22 -12.59 2.81
CA GLY A 71 -17.48 -11.16 2.82
C GLY A 71 -18.50 -10.74 1.75
N GLN A 72 -19.41 -9.83 2.11
CA GLN A 72 -20.51 -9.38 1.24
C GLN A 72 -20.05 -8.65 -0.03
N TYR A 73 -18.80 -8.18 -0.09
CA TYR A 73 -18.28 -7.40 -1.21
C TYR A 73 -17.29 -8.18 -2.10
N VAL A 74 -17.07 -9.47 -1.83
CA VAL A 74 -16.21 -10.31 -2.68
C VAL A 74 -16.72 -10.26 -4.12
N ASP A 75 -18.00 -10.60 -4.33
CA ASP A 75 -18.65 -10.64 -5.64
C ASP A 75 -19.50 -9.38 -5.93
N ASN A 76 -19.18 -8.24 -5.30
CA ASN A 76 -19.91 -7.01 -5.58
C ASN A 76 -19.36 -6.33 -6.85
N HIS A 77 -20.17 -6.23 -7.89
CA HIS A 77 -19.85 -5.60 -9.19
C HIS A 77 -20.66 -4.32 -9.45
N ARG A 78 -21.38 -3.81 -8.45
CA ARG A 78 -22.13 -2.56 -8.57
C ARG A 78 -21.19 -1.37 -8.68
N THR A 79 -21.64 -0.32 -9.38
CA THR A 79 -20.91 0.94 -9.49
C THR A 79 -21.12 1.79 -8.23
N GLY A 80 -20.03 2.22 -7.61
CA GLY A 80 -20.12 3.03 -6.40
C GLY A 80 -18.77 3.16 -5.67
N THR A 81 -18.88 3.60 -4.43
CA THR A 81 -17.72 3.91 -3.58
C THR A 81 -17.70 3.01 -2.33
N TYR A 82 -16.53 2.45 -2.05
CA TYR A 82 -16.26 1.72 -0.82
C TYR A 82 -15.69 2.67 0.23
N ARG A 83 -16.32 2.67 1.40
CA ARG A 83 -15.97 3.54 2.53
C ARG A 83 -15.47 2.74 3.72
N CYS A 84 -14.67 3.37 4.58
CA CYS A 84 -14.27 2.78 5.85
C CYS A 84 -15.48 2.54 6.75
N ARG A 85 -15.67 1.32 7.20
CA ARG A 85 -16.75 0.94 8.11
C ARG A 85 -16.72 1.71 9.43
N ALA A 86 -15.52 2.03 9.94
CA ALA A 86 -15.36 2.68 11.24
C ALA A 86 -15.60 4.20 11.21
N CYS A 87 -15.21 4.90 10.13
CA CYS A 87 -15.26 6.37 10.09
C CYS A 87 -15.96 6.98 8.87
N GLY A 88 -16.43 6.16 7.93
CA GLY A 88 -17.14 6.61 6.73
C GLY A 88 -16.28 7.23 5.64
N SER A 89 -14.95 7.34 5.80
CA SER A 89 -14.06 7.89 4.78
C SER A 89 -14.10 7.07 3.51
N GLU A 90 -14.13 7.72 2.35
CA GLU A 90 -14.00 7.09 1.05
C GLU A 90 -12.60 6.47 0.89
N LEU A 91 -12.55 5.23 0.45
CA LEU A 91 -11.30 4.47 0.33
C LEU A 91 -11.03 4.00 -1.10
N PHE A 92 -12.00 3.36 -1.74
CA PHE A 92 -11.85 2.78 -3.07
C PHE A 92 -13.09 3.03 -3.92
N ARG A 93 -12.91 2.99 -5.23
CA ARG A 93 -14.00 3.00 -6.19
C ARG A 93 -14.16 1.63 -6.83
N SER A 94 -15.38 1.35 -7.29
CA SER A 94 -15.70 0.10 -7.98
C SER A 94 -14.91 -0.12 -9.27
N ASP A 95 -14.50 0.96 -9.95
CA ASP A 95 -13.70 0.90 -11.17
C ASP A 95 -12.25 0.41 -10.96
N THR A 96 -11.77 0.47 -9.71
CA THR A 96 -10.46 -0.09 -9.34
C THR A 96 -10.57 -1.51 -8.78
N LYS A 97 -11.78 -2.04 -8.57
CA LYS A 97 -12.01 -3.40 -8.08
C LYS A 97 -11.81 -4.42 -9.19
N PHE A 98 -11.17 -5.54 -8.88
CA PHE A 98 -10.96 -6.64 -9.80
C PHE A 98 -11.04 -8.01 -9.10
N ASP A 99 -11.27 -9.05 -9.89
CA ASP A 99 -11.38 -10.42 -9.37
C ASP A 99 -10.00 -11.07 -9.30
N SER A 100 -9.43 -11.11 -8.10
CA SER A 100 -8.14 -11.75 -7.84
C SER A 100 -8.26 -13.21 -7.41
N HIS A 101 -9.48 -13.71 -7.20
CA HIS A 101 -9.75 -15.06 -6.70
C HIS A 101 -9.08 -15.41 -5.37
N CYS A 102 -8.76 -14.40 -4.54
CA CYS A 102 -8.14 -14.61 -3.25
C CYS A 102 -9.14 -14.81 -2.09
N GLY A 103 -10.43 -14.57 -2.33
CA GLY A 103 -11.49 -14.70 -1.33
C GLY A 103 -11.85 -13.41 -0.58
N TRP A 104 -11.25 -12.30 -0.94
CA TRP A 104 -11.52 -10.95 -0.42
C TRP A 104 -11.65 -9.93 -1.54
N PRO A 105 -12.37 -8.81 -1.33
CA PRO A 105 -12.38 -7.69 -2.27
C PRO A 105 -10.97 -7.23 -2.58
N SER A 106 -10.65 -7.10 -3.87
CA SER A 106 -9.34 -6.67 -4.33
C SER A 106 -9.44 -5.43 -5.20
N PHE A 107 -8.54 -4.46 -4.94
CA PHE A 107 -8.47 -3.20 -5.67
C PHE A 107 -7.03 -2.96 -6.14
N TRP A 108 -6.86 -2.42 -7.33
CA TRP A 108 -5.52 -2.09 -7.83
C TRP A 108 -5.04 -0.70 -7.40
N SER A 109 -5.92 0.18 -6.92
CA SER A 109 -5.57 1.50 -6.41
C SER A 109 -6.65 2.00 -5.44
N PRO A 110 -6.27 2.72 -4.35
CA PRO A 110 -7.22 3.48 -3.56
C PRO A 110 -7.68 4.73 -4.34
N LEU A 111 -8.72 5.40 -3.82
CA LEU A 111 -9.09 6.75 -4.26
C LEU A 111 -7.88 7.68 -4.19
N ALA A 112 -7.79 8.62 -5.13
CA ALA A 112 -6.71 9.59 -5.19
C ALA A 112 -6.54 10.35 -3.87
N GLY A 113 -5.31 10.65 -3.54
CA GLY A 113 -4.94 11.24 -2.27
C GLY A 113 -4.58 10.18 -1.21
N GLU A 114 -4.20 10.65 -0.05
CA GLU A 114 -3.71 9.83 1.05
C GLU A 114 -4.87 9.19 1.83
N ARG A 115 -5.71 8.37 1.16
CA ARG A 115 -6.87 7.71 1.76
C ARG A 115 -6.51 6.44 2.52
N VAL A 116 -5.42 5.78 2.11
CA VAL A 116 -4.91 4.55 2.70
C VAL A 116 -3.45 4.75 3.04
N ILE A 117 -3.09 4.44 4.28
CA ILE A 117 -1.71 4.41 4.77
C ILE A 117 -1.20 2.99 4.65
N LEU A 118 0.04 2.87 4.20
CA LEU A 118 0.76 1.61 4.14
C LEU A 118 1.77 1.52 5.28
N ARG A 119 1.71 0.42 6.03
CA ARG A 119 2.60 0.15 7.15
C ARG A 119 3.22 -1.23 7.02
N GLU A 120 4.53 -1.33 7.24
CA GLU A 120 5.19 -2.64 7.32
C GLU A 120 4.62 -3.43 8.51
N ASP A 121 4.20 -4.66 8.23
CA ASP A 121 3.71 -5.63 9.19
C ASP A 121 4.65 -6.84 9.20
N SER A 122 5.44 -6.96 10.24
CA SER A 122 6.38 -8.07 10.45
C SER A 122 5.84 -9.12 11.43
N SER A 123 4.54 -9.14 11.68
CA SER A 123 3.88 -10.14 12.50
C SER A 123 3.90 -11.54 11.84
N LEU A 124 3.76 -12.57 12.63
CA LEU A 124 3.66 -13.97 12.16
C LEU A 124 4.89 -14.47 11.36
N GLY A 125 6.07 -13.85 11.52
CA GLY A 125 7.31 -14.29 10.86
C GLY A 125 7.39 -14.01 9.36
N MET A 126 6.48 -13.18 8.82
CA MET A 126 6.49 -12.71 7.44
C MET A 126 6.46 -11.17 7.42
N THR A 127 7.15 -10.57 6.46
CA THR A 127 7.02 -9.14 6.22
C THR A 127 5.94 -8.91 5.16
N ARG A 128 4.88 -8.19 5.55
CA ARG A 128 3.78 -7.79 4.69
C ARG A 128 3.60 -6.28 4.75
N VAL A 129 2.78 -5.74 3.87
CA VAL A 129 2.40 -4.33 3.90
C VAL A 129 0.92 -4.24 4.30
N GLU A 130 0.69 -3.73 5.49
CA GLU A 130 -0.66 -3.51 6.02
C GLU A 130 -1.27 -2.24 5.42
N ALA A 131 -2.55 -2.31 5.06
CA ALA A 131 -3.35 -1.18 4.63
C ALA A 131 -4.24 -0.68 5.78
N LEU A 132 -4.11 0.60 6.10
CA LEU A 132 -4.89 1.29 7.13
C LEU A 132 -5.70 2.43 6.54
N CYS A 133 -6.87 2.70 7.10
CA CYS A 133 -7.60 3.93 6.81
C CYS A 133 -6.80 5.14 7.30
N ALA A 134 -6.48 6.08 6.42
CA ALA A 134 -5.70 7.28 6.78
C ALA A 134 -6.41 8.16 7.81
N ASN A 135 -7.73 8.13 7.84
CA ASN A 135 -8.55 9.01 8.68
C ASN A 135 -8.70 8.51 10.14
N CYS A 136 -8.73 7.19 10.38
CA CYS A 136 -8.97 6.63 11.72
C CYS A 136 -8.00 5.50 12.11
N HIS A 137 -7.05 5.17 11.24
CA HIS A 137 -6.07 4.08 11.39
C HIS A 137 -6.68 2.69 11.64
N SER A 138 -7.92 2.48 11.24
CA SER A 138 -8.52 1.15 11.26
C SER A 138 -7.83 0.24 10.25
N HIS A 139 -7.58 -1.00 10.66
CA HIS A 139 -7.06 -2.04 9.78
C HIS A 139 -8.04 -2.35 8.66
N LEU A 140 -7.57 -2.35 7.43
CA LEU A 140 -8.38 -2.67 6.27
C LEU A 140 -8.02 -4.04 5.68
N GLY A 141 -6.75 -4.35 5.62
CA GLY A 141 -6.19 -5.54 5.00
C GLY A 141 -4.70 -5.38 4.71
N HIS A 142 -4.24 -5.98 3.61
CA HIS A 142 -2.82 -5.94 3.20
C HIS A 142 -2.69 -5.63 1.71
N VAL A 143 -1.52 -5.15 1.33
CA VAL A 143 -1.16 -4.88 -0.07
C VAL A 143 -0.08 -5.86 -0.52
N PHE A 144 -0.25 -6.39 -1.72
CA PHE A 144 0.68 -7.27 -2.40
C PHE A 144 1.09 -6.63 -3.71
N HIS A 145 2.33 -6.84 -4.13
CA HIS A 145 2.92 -6.22 -5.32
C HIS A 145 3.51 -7.28 -6.24
N GLY A 146 3.48 -7.02 -7.55
CA GLY A 146 4.22 -7.84 -8.51
C GLY A 146 3.63 -9.23 -8.74
N GLU A 147 2.32 -9.42 -8.53
CA GLU A 147 1.66 -10.71 -8.71
C GLU A 147 1.22 -10.97 -10.16
N GLY A 148 1.32 -9.97 -11.05
CA GLY A 148 1.06 -10.14 -12.49
C GLY A 148 -0.41 -10.20 -12.88
N TYR A 149 -1.30 -9.54 -12.15
CA TYR A 149 -2.74 -9.48 -12.50
C TYR A 149 -3.04 -8.64 -13.74
N GLY A 150 -2.06 -7.94 -14.31
CA GLY A 150 -2.25 -7.09 -15.49
C GLY A 150 -3.04 -5.81 -15.20
N THR A 151 -3.13 -5.41 -13.95
CA THR A 151 -3.73 -4.14 -13.52
C THR A 151 -2.75 -2.98 -13.74
N PRO A 152 -3.22 -1.72 -13.81
CA PRO A 152 -2.36 -0.57 -14.11
C PRO A 152 -1.18 -0.36 -13.17
N THR A 153 -1.30 -0.75 -11.89
CA THR A 153 -0.25 -0.57 -10.88
C THR A 153 0.48 -1.85 -10.51
N ASP A 154 -0.07 -3.03 -10.91
CA ASP A 154 0.32 -4.35 -10.41
C ASP A 154 0.30 -4.48 -8.87
N ASP A 155 -0.48 -3.61 -8.22
CA ASP A 155 -0.78 -3.67 -6.80
C ASP A 155 -2.10 -4.40 -6.56
N ARG A 156 -2.17 -5.15 -5.48
CA ARG A 156 -3.41 -5.74 -5.01
C ARG A 156 -3.65 -5.37 -3.56
N TYR A 157 -4.56 -4.43 -3.35
CA TYR A 157 -5.13 -4.11 -2.05
C TYR A 157 -6.17 -5.18 -1.70
N CYS A 158 -5.77 -6.17 -0.92
CA CYS A 158 -6.61 -7.26 -0.43
C CYS A 158 -7.29 -6.81 0.86
N ILE A 159 -8.56 -6.42 0.78
CA ILE A 159 -9.27 -5.71 1.84
C ILE A 159 -10.37 -6.59 2.45
N ASN A 160 -10.47 -6.60 3.78
CA ASN A 160 -11.55 -7.27 4.47
C ASN A 160 -12.89 -6.62 4.10
N SER A 161 -13.85 -7.40 3.67
CA SER A 161 -15.21 -6.94 3.34
C SER A 161 -15.87 -6.26 4.53
N ILE A 162 -15.69 -6.82 5.72
CA ILE A 162 -16.22 -6.28 6.98
C ILE A 162 -15.63 -4.91 7.36
N SER A 163 -14.46 -4.56 6.81
CA SER A 163 -13.83 -3.25 7.01
C SER A 163 -14.43 -2.15 6.13
N LEU A 164 -15.37 -2.50 5.25
CA LEU A 164 -15.96 -1.62 4.26
C LEU A 164 -17.46 -1.45 4.45
N THR A 165 -17.96 -0.32 3.97
CA THR A 165 -19.34 -0.11 3.55
C THR A 165 -19.35 0.26 2.08
N PHE A 166 -20.47 0.08 1.41
CA PHE A 166 -20.62 0.40 0.00
C PHE A 166 -21.77 1.37 -0.21
N GLU A 167 -21.52 2.40 -0.99
CA GLU A 167 -22.50 3.39 -1.41
C GLU A 167 -22.64 3.31 -2.93
N ASP A 168 -23.86 3.02 -3.39
CA ASP A 168 -24.16 2.98 -4.83
C ASP A 168 -24.03 4.39 -5.42
N GLU A 169 -23.45 4.48 -6.62
CA GLU A 169 -23.48 5.70 -7.39
C GLU A 169 -24.92 5.92 -7.90
N PRO A 170 -25.49 7.14 -7.74
CA PRO A 170 -26.85 7.40 -8.23
C PRO A 170 -26.91 7.15 -9.75
N ALA A 171 -27.96 6.47 -10.18
CA ALA A 171 -28.23 6.27 -11.62
C ALA A 171 -28.37 7.64 -12.30
N SER A 172 -27.56 7.88 -13.32
CA SER A 172 -27.58 9.11 -14.15
C SER A 172 -28.78 9.12 -15.07
#